data_cd1de2563dc42289265af1f21a2619c8
#
_entry.id   cd1de2563dc42289265af1f21a2619c8
#
_cell.length_a   1.000
_cell.length_b   1.000
_cell.length_c   1.000
_cell.angle_alpha   90.00
_cell.angle_beta   90.00
_cell.angle_gamma   90.00
#
_symmetry.space_group_name_H-M   'P 1'
#
loop_
_entity.id
_entity.type
_entity.pdbx_description
1 polymer ?
#
loop_
_entity_poly.entity_id
_entity_poly.type
_entity_poly.pdbx_seq_one_letter_code
_entity_poly.pdbx_strand_id
1 'polypeptide(L)'
;TPDEKVLATKLAWEIKGVREVVNEIQVTDKSSIKDVAKDLAASAQLRGKLIADPNISSLNYSIDVVNGTVYLSGVASNVSEMNMVVTHAQELRFAQQVVNYIIIESDKRD
;
A
#
# COMPACT_ATOMS: atom_id res chain seq x y z
N THR A 1 -5.37 14.40 -14.95
CA THR A 1 -5.57 13.22 -15.80
C THR A 1 -6.63 12.29 -15.20
N PRO A 2 -7.31 11.48 -16.03
CA PRO A 2 -8.28 10.51 -15.52
C PRO A 2 -7.68 9.57 -14.46
N ASP A 3 -6.43 9.19 -14.60
CA ASP A 3 -5.74 8.31 -13.66
C ASP A 3 -5.57 8.95 -12.29
N GLU A 4 -5.30 10.25 -12.26
CA GLU A 4 -5.18 11.00 -11.00
C GLU A 4 -6.52 11.06 -10.27
N LYS A 5 -7.63 11.21 -10.99
CA LYS A 5 -8.96 11.17 -10.40
C LYS A 5 -9.28 9.81 -9.80
N VAL A 6 -8.94 8.73 -10.48
CA VAL A 6 -9.17 7.37 -9.98
C VAL A 6 -8.36 7.13 -8.70
N LEU A 7 -7.11 7.58 -8.67
CA LEU A 7 -6.26 7.44 -7.49
C LEU A 7 -6.80 8.24 -6.31
N ALA A 8 -7.22 9.48 -6.54
CA ALA A 8 -7.79 10.31 -5.48
C ALA A 8 -9.06 9.69 -4.92
N THR A 9 -9.90 9.10 -5.77
CA THR A 9 -11.12 8.40 -5.36
C THR A 9 -10.78 7.16 -4.52
N LYS A 10 -9.80 6.37 -4.95
CA LYS A 10 -9.34 5.20 -4.18
C LYS A 10 -8.84 5.59 -2.79
N LEU A 11 -8.02 6.63 -2.70
CA LEU A 11 -7.51 7.10 -1.41
C LEU A 11 -8.65 7.57 -0.49
N ALA A 12 -9.65 8.26 -1.04
CA ALA A 12 -10.80 8.70 -0.28
C ALA A 12 -11.61 7.52 0.27
N TRP A 13 -11.80 6.47 -0.54
CA TRP A 13 -12.48 5.25 -0.11
C TRP A 13 -11.70 4.49 0.97
N GLU A 14 -10.37 4.43 0.86
CA GLU A 14 -9.53 3.82 1.88
C GLU A 14 -9.68 4.54 3.22
N ILE A 15 -9.66 5.86 3.22
CA ILE A 15 -9.84 6.66 4.43
C ILE A 15 -11.22 6.44 5.04
N LYS A 16 -12.25 6.37 4.22
CA LYS A 16 -13.61 6.09 4.68
C LYS A 16 -13.71 4.70 5.30
N GLY A 17 -13.12 3.70 4.65
CA GLY A 17 -13.07 2.32 5.17
C GLY A 17 -12.37 2.24 6.52
N VAL A 18 -11.30 3.00 6.72
CA VAL A 18 -10.59 3.11 8.00
C VAL A 18 -11.54 3.60 9.10
N ARG A 19 -12.29 4.66 8.83
CA ARG A 19 -13.23 5.22 9.80
C ARG A 19 -14.31 4.23 10.18
N GLU A 20 -14.84 3.48 9.22
CA GLU A 20 -15.87 2.47 9.48
C GLU A 20 -15.32 1.33 10.33
N VAL A 21 -14.12 0.84 10.04
CA VAL A 21 -13.46 -0.20 10.82
C VAL A 21 -13.20 0.27 12.25
N VAL A 22 -12.70 1.48 12.43
CA VAL A 22 -12.47 2.05 13.76
C VAL A 22 -13.77 2.16 14.55
N ASN A 23 -14.87 2.57 13.91
CA ASN A 23 -16.17 2.64 14.56
C ASN A 23 -16.68 1.27 15.01
N GLU A 24 -16.47 0.23 14.22
CA GLU A 24 -16.87 -1.12 14.57
C GLU A 24 -16.07 -1.70 15.74
N ILE A 25 -14.77 -1.40 15.80
CA ILE A 25 -13.85 -1.91 16.81
C ILE A 25 -13.96 -1.13 18.14
N GLN A 26 -14.60 0.01 18.13
CA GLN A 26 -14.67 0.98 19.23
C GLN A 26 -15.11 0.38 20.57
N VAL A 27 -15.76 -0.77 20.55
CA VAL A 27 -16.33 -1.40 21.75
C VAL A 27 -15.41 -2.50 22.32
N THR A 28 -14.34 -2.91 21.61
CA THR A 28 -13.65 -4.13 21.95
C THR A 28 -12.26 -3.96 22.56
N ASP A 29 -11.35 -3.17 21.97
CA ASP A 29 -9.99 -3.03 22.50
C ASP A 29 -9.30 -1.81 21.89
N LYS A 30 -8.79 -0.93 22.75
CA LYS A 30 -8.08 0.27 22.30
C LYS A 30 -6.75 -0.06 21.60
N SER A 31 -6.08 -1.15 21.97
CA SER A 31 -4.83 -1.54 21.33
C SER A 31 -5.06 -2.02 19.90
N SER A 32 -6.14 -2.76 19.65
CA SER A 32 -6.53 -3.22 18.31
C SER A 32 -6.85 -2.06 17.38
N ILE A 33 -7.55 -1.04 17.88
CA ILE A 33 -7.87 0.17 17.12
C ILE A 33 -6.56 0.87 16.70
N LYS A 34 -5.64 0.99 17.63
CA LYS A 34 -4.35 1.64 17.40
C LYS A 34 -3.54 0.91 16.33
N ASP A 35 -3.50 -0.41 16.39
CA ASP A 35 -2.78 -1.24 15.44
C ASP A 35 -3.39 -1.16 14.03
N VAL A 36 -4.71 -1.23 13.92
CA VAL A 36 -5.41 -1.06 12.64
C VAL A 36 -5.13 0.33 12.06
N ALA A 37 -5.19 1.38 12.89
CA ALA A 37 -4.91 2.74 12.44
C ALA A 37 -3.48 2.89 11.93
N LYS A 38 -2.50 2.25 12.59
CA LYS A 38 -1.10 2.25 12.15
C LYS A 38 -0.93 1.55 10.80
N ASP A 39 -1.54 0.39 10.63
CA ASP A 39 -1.47 -0.37 9.39
C ASP A 39 -2.03 0.42 8.21
N LEU A 40 -3.16 1.07 8.43
CA LEU A 40 -3.82 1.86 7.40
C LEU A 40 -3.05 3.15 7.09
N ALA A 41 -2.47 3.79 8.10
CA ALA A 41 -1.61 4.96 7.90
C ALA A 41 -0.35 4.57 7.10
N ALA A 42 0.24 3.42 7.39
CA ALA A 42 1.39 2.93 6.66
C ALA A 42 1.04 2.65 5.19
N SER A 43 -0.10 2.00 4.95
CA SER A 43 -0.59 1.73 3.59
C SER A 43 -0.80 3.02 2.80
N ALA A 44 -1.46 4.00 3.40
CA ALA A 44 -1.71 5.29 2.74
C ALA A 44 -0.41 6.05 2.48
N GLN A 45 0.54 6.01 3.40
CA GLN A 45 1.82 6.66 3.24
C GLN A 45 2.63 6.03 2.11
N LEU A 46 2.66 4.72 2.03
CA LEU A 46 3.35 4.02 0.94
C LEU A 46 2.70 4.32 -0.41
N ARG A 47 1.36 4.30 -0.47
CA ARG A 47 0.63 4.66 -1.69
C ARG A 47 1.01 6.06 -2.15
N GLY A 48 1.09 7.03 -1.24
CA GLY A 48 1.50 8.38 -1.55
C GLY A 48 2.91 8.45 -2.12
N LYS A 49 3.84 7.67 -1.56
CA LYS A 49 5.21 7.59 -2.06
C LYS A 49 5.28 7.03 -3.48
N LEU A 50 4.50 5.99 -3.78
CA LEU A 50 4.45 5.40 -5.12
C LEU A 50 3.86 6.37 -6.13
N ILE A 51 2.81 7.09 -5.76
CA ILE A 51 2.18 8.09 -6.64
C ILE A 51 3.15 9.23 -6.94
N ALA A 52 3.93 9.65 -5.96
CA ALA A 52 4.88 10.75 -6.10
C ALA A 52 6.12 10.38 -6.91
N ASP A 53 6.42 9.09 -7.05
CA ASP A 53 7.62 8.63 -7.78
C ASP A 53 7.33 8.54 -9.28
N PRO A 54 7.99 9.37 -10.12
CA PRO A 54 7.74 9.37 -11.55
C PRO A 54 8.22 8.10 -12.26
N ASN A 55 9.03 7.29 -11.61
CA ASN A 55 9.56 6.04 -12.17
C ASN A 55 8.69 4.84 -11.89
N ILE A 56 7.58 5.03 -11.14
CA ILE A 56 6.70 3.95 -10.72
C ILE A 56 5.28 4.19 -11.24
N SER A 57 4.72 3.17 -11.88
CA SER A 57 3.31 3.16 -12.30
C SER A 57 2.45 2.66 -11.14
N SER A 58 2.09 3.55 -10.23
CA SER A 58 1.46 3.22 -8.96
C SER A 58 0.16 2.43 -9.08
N LEU A 59 -0.58 2.59 -10.18
CA LEU A 59 -1.83 1.85 -10.43
C LEU A 59 -1.62 0.35 -10.61
N ASN A 60 -0.41 -0.07 -10.93
CA ASN A 60 -0.10 -1.48 -11.18
C ASN A 60 0.16 -2.26 -9.90
N TYR A 61 0.09 -1.62 -8.75
CA TYR A 61 0.45 -2.24 -7.47
C TYR A 61 -0.70 -2.20 -6.47
N SER A 62 -0.78 -3.24 -5.67
CA SER A 62 -1.67 -3.31 -4.51
C SER A 62 -0.84 -3.42 -3.24
N ILE A 63 -1.30 -2.76 -2.19
CA ILE A 63 -0.62 -2.68 -0.91
C ILE A 63 -1.60 -3.11 0.18
N ASP A 64 -1.19 -4.08 0.98
CA ASP A 64 -1.89 -4.45 2.21
C ASP A 64 -0.91 -4.41 3.37
N VAL A 65 -1.34 -3.85 4.49
CA VAL A 65 -0.53 -3.84 5.70
C VAL A 65 -1.33 -4.48 6.82
N VAL A 66 -0.77 -5.52 7.42
CA VAL A 66 -1.40 -6.25 8.52
C VAL A 66 -0.35 -6.46 9.61
N ASN A 67 -0.58 -5.92 10.79
CA ASN A 67 0.31 -6.06 11.96
C ASN A 67 1.77 -5.68 11.64
N GLY A 68 1.96 -4.61 10.88
CA GLY A 68 3.28 -4.13 10.49
C GLY A 68 3.94 -4.88 9.34
N THR A 69 3.29 -5.91 8.81
CA THR A 69 3.77 -6.62 7.63
C THR A 69 3.15 -5.99 6.38
N VAL A 70 3.99 -5.55 5.45
CA VAL A 70 3.56 -4.95 4.19
C VAL A 70 3.54 -6.02 3.11
N TYR A 71 2.38 -6.25 2.53
CA TYR A 71 2.21 -7.19 1.42
C TYR A 71 2.10 -6.38 0.13
N LEU A 72 3.06 -6.59 -0.77
CA LEU A 72 3.09 -5.93 -2.07
C LEU A 72 2.72 -6.93 -3.15
N SER A 73 1.82 -6.55 -4.06
CA SER A 73 1.49 -7.35 -5.23
C SER A 73 1.30 -6.44 -6.43
N GLY A 74 1.32 -7.02 -7.61
CA GLY A 74 1.12 -6.29 -8.84
C GLY A 74 2.13 -6.67 -9.90
N VAL A 75 2.27 -5.79 -10.90
CA VAL A 75 3.13 -6.03 -12.06
C VAL A 75 4.10 -4.87 -12.23
N ALA A 76 5.40 -5.16 -12.18
CA ALA A 76 6.45 -4.20 -12.47
C ALA A 76 6.91 -4.34 -13.93
N SER A 77 7.26 -3.22 -14.55
CA SER A 77 7.77 -3.22 -15.93
C SER A 77 9.14 -3.89 -16.04
N ASN A 78 9.92 -3.80 -14.96
CA ASN A 78 11.26 -4.37 -14.89
C ASN A 78 11.67 -4.54 -13.42
N VAL A 79 12.82 -5.18 -13.22
CA VAL A 79 13.37 -5.42 -11.87
C VAL A 79 13.68 -4.11 -11.14
N SER A 80 14.15 -3.10 -11.87
CA SER A 80 14.49 -1.81 -11.30
C SER A 80 13.25 -1.14 -10.66
N GLU A 81 12.11 -1.15 -11.36
CA GLU A 81 10.86 -0.60 -10.82
C GLU A 81 10.40 -1.39 -9.59
N MET A 82 10.45 -2.72 -9.65
CA MET A 82 10.11 -3.57 -8.50
C MET A 82 10.97 -3.22 -7.28
N ASN A 83 12.28 -3.06 -7.48
CA ASN A 83 13.19 -2.73 -6.40
C ASN A 83 12.89 -1.36 -5.79
N MET A 84 12.47 -0.38 -6.60
CA MET A 84 12.04 0.92 -6.09
C MET A 84 10.81 0.81 -5.20
N VAL A 85 9.82 0.03 -5.62
CA VAL A 85 8.60 -0.20 -4.83
C VAL A 85 8.94 -0.85 -3.49
N VAL A 86 9.76 -1.89 -3.52
CA VAL A 86 10.18 -2.59 -2.30
C VAL A 86 10.97 -1.65 -1.39
N THR A 87 11.86 -0.82 -1.95
CA THR A 87 12.63 0.15 -1.18
C THR A 87 11.72 1.15 -0.47
N HIS A 88 10.71 1.68 -1.17
CA HIS A 88 9.74 2.58 -0.56
C HIS A 88 9.01 1.92 0.61
N ALA A 89 8.66 0.64 0.45
CA ALA A 89 8.01 -0.11 1.52
C ALA A 89 8.93 -0.33 2.72
N GLN A 90 10.19 -0.64 2.47
CA GLN A 90 11.19 -0.84 3.52
C GLN A 90 11.51 0.44 4.30
N GLU A 91 11.32 1.59 3.69
CA GLU A 91 11.54 2.88 4.34
C GLU A 91 10.40 3.31 5.25
N LEU A 92 9.28 2.61 5.23
CA LEU A 92 8.15 2.93 6.10
C LEU A 92 8.52 2.72 7.56
N ARG A 93 8.24 3.73 8.36
CA ARG A 93 8.59 3.76 9.78
C ARG A 93 7.96 2.63 10.58
N PHE A 94 6.77 2.21 10.20
CA PHE A 94 5.98 1.20 10.92
C PHE A 94 6.06 -0.18 10.28
N ALA A 95 6.76 -0.33 9.17
CA ALA A 95 6.90 -1.62 8.51
C ALA A 95 7.95 -2.45 9.23
N GLN A 96 7.54 -3.60 9.74
CA GLN A 96 8.43 -4.57 10.38
C GLN A 96 8.95 -5.59 9.38
N GLN A 97 8.13 -5.90 8.37
CA GLN A 97 8.46 -6.89 7.35
C GLN A 97 7.78 -6.50 6.03
N VAL A 98 8.47 -6.77 4.93
CA VAL A 98 7.90 -6.58 3.59
C VAL A 98 7.85 -7.92 2.88
N VAL A 99 6.67 -8.31 2.41
CA VAL A 99 6.46 -9.51 1.63
C VAL A 99 6.18 -9.09 0.19
N ASN A 100 7.01 -9.54 -0.74
CA ASN A 100 7.00 -9.10 -2.13
C ASN A 100 6.41 -10.18 -3.04
N TYR A 101 5.18 -9.95 -3.51
CA TYR A 101 4.49 -10.78 -4.50
C TYR A 101 4.42 -10.08 -5.87
N ILE A 102 5.27 -9.08 -6.10
CA ILE A 102 5.30 -8.37 -7.38
C ILE A 102 5.90 -9.29 -8.45
N ILE A 103 5.25 -9.35 -9.61
CA ILE A 103 5.78 -10.08 -10.77
C ILE A 103 6.33 -9.08 -11.79
N ILE A 104 7.30 -9.51 -12.56
CA ILE A 104 7.88 -8.72 -13.63
C ILE A 104 7.10 -8.99 -14.91
N GLU A 105 6.77 -7.93 -15.65
CA GLU A 105 5.97 -8.04 -16.87
C GLU A 105 6.56 -9.02 -17.89
N SER A 106 7.91 -9.05 -18.01
CA SER A 106 8.60 -9.96 -18.91
C SER A 106 8.34 -11.44 -18.58
N ASP A 107 8.05 -11.77 -17.33
CA ASP A 107 7.80 -13.16 -16.89
C ASP A 107 6.44 -13.66 -17.32
N LYS A 108 5.55 -12.80 -17.76
CA LYS A 108 4.21 -13.14 -18.24
C LYS A 108 4.15 -13.57 -19.71
N ARG A 109 5.25 -13.49 -20.42
CA ARG A 109 5.27 -13.68 -21.88
C ARG A 109 5.50 -15.12 -22.33
N ASP A 110 5.44 -16.05 -21.47
CA ASP A 110 5.67 -17.47 -21.80
C ASP A 110 4.46 -18.15 -22.43
#